data_f4070a7521b937889e8deccdee672d91
#
_entry.id   f4070a7521b937889e8deccdee672d91
#
_cell.length_a   1.000
_cell.length_b   1.000
_cell.length_c   1.000
_cell.angle_alpha   90.00
_cell.angle_beta   90.00
_cell.angle_gamma   90.00
#
_symmetry.space_group_name_H-M   'P 1'
#
loop_
_entity.id
_entity.type
_entity.pdbx_description
1 polymer ?
#
loop_
_entity_poly.entity_id
_entity_poly.type
_entity_poly.pdbx_seq_one_letter_code
_entity_poly.pdbx_strand_id
1 'polypeptide(L)'
;MKSWHRYAITLVGGLAVGLGAAWALTNGGLGDGGIKNGPWTTSLGYGTKATDPLTRAMVARSGLLALPAKETIYWMAKADAAGAPLDGNCRYSLSGTPLDARWWSVTVYDDKGYLVDNPARV
;
A
#
# COMPACT_ATOMS: atom_id res chain seq x y z
N MET A 1 -0.12 -38.59 -26.76
CA MET A 1 -0.90 -37.37 -26.42
C MET A 1 -0.96 -36.49 -27.65
N LYS A 2 -2.16 -36.12 -28.13
CA LYS A 2 -2.32 -35.20 -29.26
C LYS A 2 -1.66 -33.84 -28.92
N SER A 3 -0.97 -33.22 -29.89
CA SER A 3 -0.27 -31.94 -29.70
C SER A 3 -1.11 -30.85 -29.04
N TRP A 4 -2.39 -30.78 -29.33
CA TRP A 4 -3.37 -29.90 -28.69
C TRP A 4 -3.36 -29.98 -27.16
N HIS A 5 -3.34 -31.18 -26.53
CA HIS A 5 -3.34 -31.27 -25.07
C HIS A 5 -2.08 -30.64 -24.45
N ARG A 6 -0.96 -30.75 -25.13
CA ARG A 6 0.28 -30.09 -24.68
C ARG A 6 0.15 -28.58 -24.70
N TYR A 7 -0.40 -27.99 -25.76
CA TYR A 7 -0.64 -26.57 -25.86
C TYR A 7 -1.67 -26.08 -24.84
N ALA A 8 -2.75 -26.83 -24.63
CA ALA A 8 -3.75 -26.49 -23.62
C ALA A 8 -3.18 -26.50 -22.20
N ILE A 9 -2.39 -27.51 -21.84
CA ILE A 9 -1.73 -27.60 -20.54
C ILE A 9 -0.75 -26.44 -20.35
N THR A 10 0.06 -26.11 -21.36
CA THR A 10 1.01 -24.99 -21.28
C THR A 10 0.28 -23.64 -21.12
N LEU A 11 -0.81 -23.43 -21.85
CA LEU A 11 -1.60 -22.21 -21.76
C LEU A 11 -2.24 -22.07 -20.38
N VAL A 12 -2.93 -23.11 -19.90
CA VAL A 12 -3.59 -23.08 -18.59
C VAL A 12 -2.57 -22.95 -17.47
N GLY A 13 -1.46 -23.69 -17.52
CA GLY A 13 -0.37 -23.58 -16.56
C GLY A 13 0.27 -22.20 -16.55
N GLY A 14 0.54 -21.64 -17.72
CA GLY A 14 1.11 -20.29 -17.86
C GLY A 14 0.17 -19.22 -17.32
N LEU A 15 -1.14 -19.31 -17.60
CA LEU A 15 -2.14 -18.40 -17.05
C LEU A 15 -2.24 -18.53 -15.52
N ALA A 16 -2.27 -19.73 -14.99
CA ALA A 16 -2.37 -19.95 -13.54
C ALA A 16 -1.15 -19.39 -12.80
N VAL A 17 0.06 -19.63 -13.31
CA VAL A 17 1.30 -19.09 -12.74
C VAL A 17 1.35 -17.57 -12.88
N GLY A 18 1.01 -17.03 -14.05
CA GLY A 18 1.04 -15.58 -14.29
C GLY A 18 0.05 -14.82 -13.41
N LEU A 19 -1.19 -15.29 -13.33
CA LEU A 19 -2.22 -14.69 -12.46
C LEU A 19 -1.89 -14.85 -10.98
N GLY A 20 -1.41 -16.03 -10.58
CA GLY A 20 -0.97 -16.27 -9.20
C GLY A 20 0.19 -15.38 -8.78
N ALA A 21 1.19 -15.21 -9.62
CA ALA A 21 2.31 -14.32 -9.38
C ALA A 21 1.86 -12.85 -9.32
N ALA A 22 1.03 -12.40 -10.26
CA ALA A 22 0.50 -11.04 -10.24
C ALA A 22 -0.31 -10.77 -8.97
N TRP A 23 -1.15 -11.73 -8.57
CA TRP A 23 -1.91 -11.64 -7.32
C TRP A 23 -1.00 -11.56 -6.09
N ALA A 24 -0.02 -12.45 -5.98
CA ALA A 24 0.92 -12.48 -4.85
C ALA A 24 1.75 -11.18 -4.75
N LEU A 25 2.28 -10.71 -5.88
CA LEU A 25 3.07 -9.48 -5.92
C LEU A 25 2.25 -8.23 -5.57
N THR A 26 0.97 -8.19 -5.94
CA THR A 26 0.11 -7.02 -5.67
C THR A 26 -0.58 -7.07 -4.30
N ASN A 27 -0.66 -8.24 -3.65
CA ASN A 27 -1.23 -8.38 -2.31
C ASN A 27 -0.27 -7.98 -1.17
N GLY A 28 1.02 -7.83 -1.44
CA GLY A 28 1.99 -7.37 -0.45
C GLY A 28 1.73 -5.96 0.09
N GLY A 29 0.68 -5.30 -0.41
CA GLY A 29 0.35 -3.91 -0.09
C GLY A 29 1.32 -2.94 -0.75
N LEU A 30 1.12 -1.67 -0.51
CA LEU A 30 2.08 -0.64 -0.90
C LEU A 30 3.38 -0.96 -0.18
N GLY A 31 4.34 -1.48 -0.96
CA GLY A 31 5.63 -1.91 -0.44
C GLY A 31 6.34 -0.78 0.28
N ASP A 32 7.42 -1.13 0.93
CA ASP A 32 8.32 -0.17 1.54
C ASP A 32 8.78 0.82 0.48
N GLY A 33 8.11 1.94 0.39
CA GLY A 33 8.24 2.95 -0.68
C GLY A 33 9.59 3.67 -0.76
N GLY A 34 10.62 3.08 -0.21
CA GLY A 34 12.00 3.55 -0.29
C GLY A 34 12.40 4.60 0.74
N ILE A 35 11.53 5.47 1.20
CA ILE A 35 11.84 6.48 2.23
C ILE A 35 11.19 6.04 3.54
N LYS A 36 12.02 5.88 4.59
CA LYS A 36 11.58 5.47 5.93
C LYS A 36 11.93 6.52 6.96
N ASN A 37 11.00 6.73 7.89
CA ASN A 37 11.22 7.54 9.09
C ASN A 37 10.58 6.82 10.29
N GLY A 38 11.38 6.06 11.02
CA GLY A 38 10.88 5.14 12.04
C GLY A 38 9.90 4.12 11.43
N PRO A 39 8.70 3.96 11.98
CA PRO A 39 7.69 3.05 11.44
C PRO A 39 6.99 3.58 10.17
N TRP A 40 7.21 4.84 9.82
CA TRP A 40 6.57 5.49 8.69
C TRP A 40 7.33 5.24 7.40
N THR A 41 6.58 4.95 6.35
CA THR A 41 7.12 4.73 5.00
C THR A 41 6.38 5.58 3.98
N THR A 42 7.10 6.06 2.95
CA THR A 42 6.51 6.79 1.84
C THR A 42 7.24 6.52 0.54
N SER A 43 6.60 6.84 -0.58
CA SER A 43 7.23 6.89 -1.89
C SER A 43 6.86 8.17 -2.61
N LEU A 44 7.84 8.88 -3.10
CA LEU A 44 7.63 10.07 -3.94
C LEU A 44 7.17 9.72 -5.36
N GLY A 45 7.20 8.43 -5.73
CA GLY A 45 6.70 7.92 -7.01
C GLY A 45 5.19 7.84 -7.09
N TYR A 46 4.45 7.83 -5.98
CA TYR A 46 3.00 7.72 -6.00
C TYR A 46 2.37 8.87 -6.81
N GLY A 47 1.32 8.55 -7.57
CA GLY A 47 0.60 9.52 -8.40
C GLY A 47 1.36 10.05 -9.62
N THR A 48 2.54 9.50 -9.94
CA THR A 48 3.32 9.92 -11.10
C THR A 48 3.18 8.94 -12.27
N LYS A 49 3.32 9.45 -13.50
CA LYS A 49 3.33 8.60 -14.72
C LYS A 49 4.59 7.74 -14.84
N ALA A 50 5.67 8.14 -14.17
CA ALA A 50 6.96 7.46 -14.18
C ALA A 50 7.04 6.26 -13.23
N THR A 51 6.02 6.05 -12.40
CA THR A 51 5.95 4.93 -11.46
C THR A 51 5.84 3.62 -12.22
N ASP A 52 6.57 2.61 -11.77
CA ASP A 52 6.56 1.27 -12.36
C ASP A 52 5.16 0.63 -12.31
N PRO A 53 4.87 -0.32 -13.23
CA PRO A 53 3.53 -0.92 -13.33
C PRO A 53 3.07 -1.66 -12.06
N LEU A 54 3.98 -2.27 -11.31
CA LEU A 54 3.63 -3.00 -10.08
C LEU A 54 3.18 -2.03 -8.98
N THR A 55 3.93 -0.97 -8.74
CA THR A 55 3.55 0.10 -7.79
C THR A 55 2.22 0.73 -8.18
N ARG A 56 1.98 0.98 -9.47
CA ARG A 56 0.69 1.49 -9.95
C ARG A 56 -0.46 0.53 -9.66
N ALA A 57 -0.25 -0.77 -9.87
CA ALA A 57 -1.26 -1.79 -9.55
C ALA A 57 -1.55 -1.86 -8.06
N MET A 58 -0.51 -1.77 -7.20
CA MET A 58 -0.68 -1.74 -5.75
C MET A 58 -1.44 -0.49 -5.27
N VAL A 59 -1.11 0.70 -5.80
CA VAL A 59 -1.85 1.94 -5.52
C VAL A 59 -3.31 1.81 -5.93
N ALA A 60 -3.59 1.28 -7.13
CA ALA A 60 -4.96 1.07 -7.60
C ALA A 60 -5.75 0.10 -6.70
N ARG A 61 -5.12 -0.96 -6.23
CA ARG A 61 -5.75 -1.93 -5.32
C ARG A 61 -6.03 -1.37 -3.93
N SER A 62 -5.18 -0.49 -3.43
CA SER A 62 -5.38 0.15 -2.12
C SER A 62 -6.50 1.18 -2.11
N GLY A 63 -7.09 1.49 -3.28
CA GLY A 63 -8.12 2.51 -3.41
C GLY A 63 -7.61 3.94 -3.20
N LEU A 64 -6.31 4.12 -3.07
CA LEU A 64 -5.69 5.42 -2.88
C LEU A 64 -5.70 6.20 -4.20
N LEU A 65 -6.38 7.34 -4.23
CA LEU A 65 -6.30 8.30 -5.33
C LEU A 65 -5.03 9.14 -5.14
N ALA A 66 -3.89 8.53 -5.43
CA ALA A 66 -2.60 9.14 -5.14
C ALA A 66 -2.36 10.37 -6.02
N LEU A 67 -2.15 11.51 -5.36
CA LEU A 67 -1.65 12.72 -5.96
C LEU A 67 -0.11 12.65 -6.07
N PRO A 68 0.51 13.35 -7.02
CA PRO A 68 1.96 13.44 -7.10
C PRO A 68 2.54 14.17 -5.88
N ALA A 69 3.79 13.85 -5.53
CA ALA A 69 4.46 14.35 -4.32
C ALA A 69 4.56 15.88 -4.21
N LYS A 70 4.46 16.61 -5.33
CA LYS A 70 4.38 18.08 -5.35
C LYS A 70 3.08 18.63 -4.74
N GLU A 71 2.03 17.81 -4.70
CA GLU A 71 0.72 18.16 -4.14
C GLU A 71 0.55 17.59 -2.74
N THR A 72 0.88 16.29 -2.56
CA THR A 72 0.67 15.57 -1.29
C THR A 72 1.68 14.45 -1.14
N ILE A 73 2.25 14.32 0.05
CA ILE A 73 3.09 13.19 0.43
C ILE A 73 2.29 12.32 1.41
N TYR A 74 2.16 11.03 1.08
CA TYR A 74 1.46 10.05 1.88
C TYR A 74 2.46 9.24 2.71
N TRP A 75 2.42 9.41 4.01
CA TRP A 75 3.16 8.58 4.95
C TRP A 75 2.24 7.51 5.52
N MET A 76 2.71 6.26 5.53
CA MET A 76 1.96 5.13 6.05
C MET A 76 2.76 4.41 7.13
N ALA A 77 2.09 4.02 8.21
CA ALA A 77 2.65 3.13 9.23
C ALA A 77 1.69 1.95 9.45
N LYS A 78 2.24 0.75 9.53
CA LYS A 78 1.52 -0.49 9.84
C LYS A 78 2.01 -1.12 11.15
N ALA A 79 3.04 -0.55 11.74
CA ALA A 79 3.66 -0.99 12.98
C ALA A 79 3.96 0.22 13.86
N ASP A 80 4.19 -0.02 15.12
CA ASP A 80 4.65 0.97 16.07
C ASP A 80 6.18 1.20 15.99
N ALA A 81 6.72 2.02 16.88
CA ALA A 81 8.15 2.31 16.92
C ALA A 81 9.02 1.09 17.33
N ALA A 82 8.44 0.09 17.97
CA ALA A 82 9.10 -1.16 18.33
C ALA A 82 9.02 -2.22 17.20
N GLY A 83 8.27 -1.92 16.12
CA GLY A 83 8.05 -2.84 15.00
C GLY A 83 6.90 -3.82 15.21
N ALA A 84 6.12 -3.69 16.29
CA ALA A 84 4.94 -4.51 16.51
C ALA A 84 3.79 -4.01 15.62
N PRO A 85 3.01 -4.90 14.97
CA PRO A 85 1.84 -4.50 14.18
C PRO A 85 0.87 -3.65 14.99
N LEU A 86 0.27 -2.64 14.36
CA LEU A 86 -0.76 -1.83 15.01
C LEU A 86 -1.99 -2.69 15.30
N ASP A 87 -2.54 -2.55 16.52
CA ASP A 87 -3.73 -3.27 16.99
C ASP A 87 -4.79 -2.26 17.44
N GLY A 88 -6.03 -2.42 16.96
CA GLY A 88 -7.15 -1.56 17.30
C GLY A 88 -7.55 -1.56 18.79
N ASN A 89 -7.09 -2.53 19.57
CA ASN A 89 -7.30 -2.59 21.03
C ASN A 89 -6.27 -1.76 21.82
N CYS A 90 -5.23 -1.23 21.16
CA CYS A 90 -4.19 -0.45 21.79
C CYS A 90 -4.42 1.05 21.64
N ARG A 91 -3.83 1.82 22.53
CA ARG A 91 -3.72 3.29 22.41
C ARG A 91 -2.35 3.66 21.94
N TYR A 92 -2.28 4.50 20.93
CA TYR A 92 -1.02 4.99 20.36
C TYR A 92 -0.90 6.49 20.57
N SER A 93 0.30 6.94 20.89
CA SER A 93 0.66 8.36 20.96
C SER A 93 1.52 8.69 19.75
N LEU A 94 1.11 9.68 18.97
CA LEU A 94 1.87 10.23 17.87
C LEU A 94 2.58 11.48 18.37
N SER A 95 3.91 11.50 18.28
CA SER A 95 4.73 12.65 18.67
C SER A 95 5.78 12.94 17.60
N GLY A 96 6.14 14.21 17.45
CA GLY A 96 7.12 14.63 16.47
C GLY A 96 7.37 16.12 16.52
N THR A 97 8.28 16.60 15.68
CA THR A 97 8.50 18.01 15.43
C THR A 97 7.44 18.57 14.47
N PRO A 98 7.19 19.90 14.47
CA PRO A 98 6.32 20.50 13.47
C PRO A 98 6.71 20.09 12.04
N LEU A 99 5.73 19.75 11.23
CA LEU A 99 5.96 19.37 9.84
C LEU A 99 6.08 20.63 8.97
N ASP A 100 7.01 20.60 8.02
CA ASP A 100 7.14 21.65 6.99
C ASP A 100 6.06 21.41 5.90
N ALA A 101 4.81 21.67 6.28
CA ALA A 101 3.65 21.53 5.42
C ALA A 101 2.61 22.59 5.77
N ARG A 102 1.85 23.06 4.77
CA ARG A 102 0.76 24.03 5.00
C ARG A 102 -0.34 23.43 5.88
N TRP A 103 -0.61 22.16 5.73
CA TRP A 103 -1.52 21.38 6.57
C TRP A 103 -1.14 19.90 6.53
N TRP A 104 -1.57 19.16 7.50
CA TRP A 104 -1.44 17.72 7.56
C TRP A 104 -2.62 17.12 8.30
N SER A 105 -2.88 15.86 8.07
CA SER A 105 -3.90 15.09 8.78
C SER A 105 -3.39 13.67 9.03
N VAL A 106 -3.95 13.03 10.05
CA VAL A 106 -3.75 11.61 10.30
C VAL A 106 -5.10 10.91 10.17
N THR A 107 -5.11 9.84 9.40
CA THR A 107 -6.30 9.03 9.17
C THR A 107 -5.99 7.59 9.52
N VAL A 108 -6.89 6.95 10.26
CA VAL A 108 -6.74 5.55 10.68
C VAL A 108 -7.68 4.68 9.86
N TYR A 109 -7.14 3.60 9.31
CA TYR A 109 -7.89 2.61 8.55
C TYR A 109 -7.84 1.26 9.26
N ASP A 110 -8.88 0.46 9.08
CA ASP A 110 -8.90 -0.93 9.50
C ASP A 110 -8.05 -1.83 8.57
N ASP A 111 -7.98 -3.11 8.86
CA ASP A 111 -7.25 -4.11 8.08
C ASP A 111 -7.82 -4.33 6.66
N LYS A 112 -9.06 -3.89 6.41
CA LYS A 112 -9.73 -3.95 5.11
C LYS A 112 -9.60 -2.65 4.31
N GLY A 113 -9.00 -1.60 4.91
CA GLY A 113 -8.82 -0.30 4.29
C GLY A 113 -10.02 0.64 4.43
N TYR A 114 -10.96 0.37 5.33
CA TYR A 114 -12.04 1.28 5.69
C TYR A 114 -11.63 2.23 6.81
N LEU A 115 -12.19 3.42 6.80
CA LEU A 115 -12.01 4.37 7.89
C LEU A 115 -12.53 3.78 9.20
N VAL A 116 -11.73 3.89 10.24
CA VAL A 116 -12.18 3.54 11.60
C VAL A 116 -13.19 4.57 12.03
N ASP A 117 -14.32 4.10 12.56
CA ASP A 117 -15.38 4.98 13.09
C ASP A 117 -14.84 5.83 14.24
N ASN A 118 -15.04 7.13 14.14
CA ASN A 118 -14.58 8.11 15.12
C ASN A 118 -15.79 8.83 15.75
N PRO A 119 -16.16 8.49 17.01
CA PRO A 119 -17.29 9.13 17.70
C PRO A 119 -17.14 10.66 17.80
N ALA A 120 -15.92 11.17 17.84
CA ALA A 120 -15.66 12.62 17.92
C ALA A 120 -15.91 13.35 16.60
N ARG A 121 -16.06 12.65 15.47
CA ARG A 121 -16.30 13.19 14.13
C ARG A 121 -15.33 14.29 13.70
N VAL A 122 -14.08 14.20 14.14
CA VAL A 122 -12.96 15.08 13.78
C VAL A 122 -11.98 14.36 12.90
#